data_0cc7fe275e50e4712b7f772225a8783a
#
_entry.id   0cc7fe275e50e4712b7f772225a8783a
#
_cell.length_a   1.000
_cell.length_b   1.000
_cell.length_c   1.000
_cell.angle_alpha   90.00
_cell.angle_beta   90.00
_cell.angle_gamma   90.00
#
_symmetry.space_group_name_H-M   'P 1'
#
loop_
_entity.id
_entity.type
_entity.pdbx_description
1 polymer ?
#
loop_
_entity_poly.entity_id
_entity_poly.type
_entity_poly.pdbx_seq_one_letter_code
_entity_poly.pdbx_strand_id
1 'polypeptide(L)'
;VEEVKGFVGNFKVKIRKKARFVDETKCTGCKVCMEKCPSRKGLNEFNMNLNNRTAIYIPFAQAIPNVAVIDPTQCLKLKTGKCGVCQKFCGAGAINYDMKDEFLEREYGAIVVATGFRPINIDAFNEYGYSDNKDVITSLELERIMNAAGPTKGHFERPSDHTQPKKIVFVQCVGSRDTSGCGKEY
;
A
#
# COMPACT_ATOMS: atom_id res chain seq x y z
N VAL A 1 8.06 10.99 9.16
CA VAL A 1 8.57 12.20 9.86
C VAL A 1 7.91 12.22 11.22
N GLU A 2 8.71 12.36 12.28
CA GLU A 2 8.21 12.40 13.67
C GLU A 2 8.14 13.86 14.17
N GLU A 3 9.13 14.66 13.81
CA GLU A 3 9.22 16.04 14.26
C GLU A 3 9.91 16.93 13.22
N VAL A 4 9.45 18.16 13.08
CA VAL A 4 10.09 19.20 12.27
C VAL A 4 10.22 20.44 13.14
N LYS A 5 11.44 21.00 13.23
CA LYS A 5 11.76 22.23 13.94
C LYS A 5 12.54 23.18 13.04
N GLY A 6 12.54 24.46 13.33
CA GLY A 6 13.30 25.46 12.62
C GLY A 6 12.48 26.31 11.66
N PHE A 7 13.12 26.88 10.68
CA PHE A 7 12.56 27.85 9.73
C PHE A 7 13.22 27.68 8.35
N VAL A 8 12.69 28.36 7.35
CA VAL A 8 13.22 28.33 5.97
C VAL A 8 14.73 28.61 5.96
N GLY A 9 15.48 27.71 5.35
CA GLY A 9 16.94 27.71 5.34
C GLY A 9 17.57 26.85 6.45
N ASN A 10 16.85 26.49 7.52
CA ASN A 10 17.42 25.77 8.67
C ASN A 10 16.37 24.89 9.37
N PHE A 11 15.86 23.87 8.70
CA PHE A 11 14.97 22.88 9.28
C PHE A 11 15.76 21.69 9.86
N LYS A 12 15.43 21.32 11.08
CA LYS A 12 15.86 20.05 11.72
C LYS A 12 14.71 19.06 11.69
N VAL A 13 14.91 17.92 11.04
CA VAL A 13 13.88 16.92 10.84
C VAL A 13 14.27 15.62 11.50
N LYS A 14 13.41 15.11 12.38
CA LYS A 14 13.53 13.79 12.96
C LYS A 14 12.71 12.79 12.17
N ILE A 15 13.38 11.78 11.63
CA ILE A 15 12.81 10.76 10.76
C ILE A 15 12.89 9.41 11.45
N ARG A 16 11.79 8.71 11.54
CA ARG A 16 11.73 7.31 11.94
C ARG A 16 11.74 6.44 10.69
N LYS A 17 12.83 5.73 10.46
CA LYS A 17 12.93 4.68 9.45
C LYS A 17 12.44 3.38 10.07
N LYS A 18 11.24 2.93 9.69
CA LYS A 18 10.64 1.71 10.22
C LYS A 18 11.44 0.48 9.84
N ALA A 19 11.52 -0.48 10.75
CA ALA A 19 12.16 -1.77 10.51
C ALA A 19 11.50 -2.48 9.33
N ARG A 20 12.31 -2.87 8.36
CA ARG A 20 11.90 -3.57 7.15
C ARG A 20 11.96 -5.09 7.30
N PHE A 21 12.74 -5.55 8.30
CA PHE A 21 13.07 -6.94 8.57
C PHE A 21 13.76 -7.66 7.41
N VAL A 22 14.22 -6.90 6.44
CA VAL A 22 15.00 -7.33 5.29
C VAL A 22 16.14 -6.35 5.09
N ASP A 23 17.36 -6.87 5.03
CA ASP A 23 18.57 -6.08 4.77
C ASP A 23 18.57 -5.62 3.31
N GLU A 24 18.47 -4.31 3.12
CA GLU A 24 18.39 -3.66 1.80
C GLU A 24 19.68 -3.86 0.99
N THR A 25 20.83 -4.04 1.65
CA THR A 25 22.12 -4.20 0.98
C THR A 25 22.34 -5.61 0.45
N LYS A 26 21.64 -6.60 1.02
CA LYS A 26 21.75 -8.01 0.65
C LYS A 26 20.62 -8.49 -0.25
N CYS A 27 19.44 -7.88 -0.13
CA CYS A 27 18.26 -8.33 -0.86
C CYS A 27 18.38 -8.07 -2.37
N THR A 28 18.26 -9.11 -3.17
CA THR A 28 18.33 -9.03 -4.64
C THR A 28 16.97 -8.86 -5.31
N GLY A 29 15.87 -8.81 -4.56
CA GLY A 29 14.51 -8.70 -5.12
C GLY A 29 14.01 -9.96 -5.85
N CYS A 30 14.60 -11.12 -5.61
CA CYS A 30 14.31 -12.38 -6.35
C CYS A 30 12.92 -12.95 -6.11
N LYS A 31 12.15 -12.46 -5.14
CA LYS A 31 10.76 -12.81 -4.78
C LYS A 31 10.54 -14.22 -4.23
N VAL A 32 11.55 -15.09 -4.13
CA VAL A 32 11.41 -16.47 -3.60
C VAL A 32 10.76 -16.49 -2.21
N CYS A 33 11.12 -15.54 -1.35
CA CYS A 33 10.53 -15.39 -0.01
C CYS A 33 9.02 -15.12 -0.05
N MET A 34 8.53 -14.39 -1.06
CA MET A 34 7.11 -14.12 -1.26
C MET A 34 6.36 -15.38 -1.71
N GLU A 35 6.93 -16.13 -2.65
CA GLU A 35 6.34 -17.38 -3.15
C GLU A 35 6.19 -18.44 -2.06
N LYS A 36 7.17 -18.54 -1.18
CA LYS A 36 7.21 -19.53 -0.09
C LYS A 36 6.48 -19.07 1.18
N CYS A 37 6.04 -17.82 1.28
CA CYS A 37 5.37 -17.31 2.46
C CYS A 37 4.00 -17.99 2.67
N PRO A 38 3.73 -18.60 3.83
CA PRO A 38 2.43 -19.22 4.11
C PRO A 38 1.33 -18.20 4.45
N SER A 39 1.70 -17.01 4.92
CA SER A 39 0.74 -15.94 5.24
C SER A 39 0.40 -15.13 3.99
N ARG A 40 -0.79 -15.41 3.39
CA ARG A 40 -1.24 -14.86 2.09
C ARG A 40 -2.56 -14.08 2.17
N LYS A 41 -2.97 -13.69 3.37
CA LYS A 41 -4.25 -13.02 3.62
C LYS A 41 -4.11 -11.53 3.94
N GLY A 42 -2.92 -10.95 3.81
CA GLY A 42 -2.73 -9.51 3.97
C GLY A 42 -3.43 -8.75 2.85
N LEU A 43 -4.11 -7.67 3.20
CA LEU A 43 -4.68 -6.77 2.21
C LEU A 43 -3.56 -6.08 1.42
N ASN A 44 -3.75 -5.91 0.13
CA ASN A 44 -2.81 -5.21 -0.73
C ASN A 44 -3.23 -3.74 -0.88
N GLU A 45 -2.72 -2.90 -0.01
CA GLU A 45 -3.06 -1.48 0.07
C GLU A 45 -2.68 -0.75 -1.23
N PHE A 46 -1.61 -1.17 -1.90
CA PHE A 46 -1.21 -0.59 -3.19
C PHE A 46 -2.23 -0.86 -4.30
N ASN A 47 -2.93 -1.99 -4.23
CA ASN A 47 -4.01 -2.34 -5.15
C ASN A 47 -5.39 -2.00 -4.58
N MET A 48 -5.51 -1.02 -3.70
CA MET A 48 -6.77 -0.60 -3.09
C MET A 48 -7.53 -1.76 -2.44
N ASN A 49 -6.81 -2.74 -1.90
CA ASN A 49 -7.32 -3.97 -1.29
C ASN A 49 -8.12 -4.90 -2.23
N LEU A 50 -8.04 -4.69 -3.53
CA LEU A 50 -8.70 -5.54 -4.55
C LEU A 50 -8.15 -6.97 -4.60
N ASN A 51 -6.95 -7.19 -4.06
CA ASN A 51 -6.36 -8.52 -3.91
C ASN A 51 -5.58 -8.65 -2.60
N ASN A 52 -5.17 -9.86 -2.28
CA ASN A 52 -4.34 -10.13 -1.13
C ASN A 52 -2.85 -10.14 -1.49
N ARG A 53 -2.02 -9.86 -0.49
CA ARG A 53 -0.55 -10.00 -0.55
C ARG A 53 -0.04 -10.93 0.55
N THR A 54 1.18 -11.39 0.39
CA THR A 54 1.89 -12.14 1.42
C THR A 54 2.43 -11.23 2.52
N ALA A 55 2.71 -11.78 3.69
CA ALA A 55 3.29 -11.01 4.81
C ALA A 55 4.69 -10.47 4.50
N ILE A 56 5.45 -11.12 3.62
CA ILE A 56 6.68 -10.56 3.03
C ILE A 56 6.39 -10.23 1.57
N TYR A 57 6.63 -9.00 1.18
CA TYR A 57 6.23 -8.50 -0.14
C TYR A 57 7.14 -7.38 -0.63
N ILE A 58 7.12 -7.12 -1.92
CA ILE A 58 7.64 -5.91 -2.53
C ILE A 58 6.42 -5.00 -2.77
N PRO A 59 6.43 -3.74 -2.32
CA PRO A 59 5.23 -2.88 -2.32
C PRO A 59 4.53 -2.77 -3.68
N PHE A 60 5.31 -2.63 -4.76
CA PHE A 60 4.81 -2.62 -6.14
C PHE A 60 5.95 -2.98 -7.11
N ALA A 61 5.61 -3.30 -8.35
CA ALA A 61 6.55 -3.89 -9.30
C ALA A 61 7.77 -2.98 -9.62
N GLN A 62 7.58 -1.66 -9.61
CA GLN A 62 8.61 -0.66 -9.91
C GLN A 62 9.21 -0.01 -8.65
N ALA A 63 9.06 -0.64 -7.48
CA ALA A 63 9.58 -0.09 -6.22
C ALA A 63 11.10 0.13 -6.28
N ILE A 64 11.54 1.27 -5.81
CA ILE A 64 12.95 1.62 -5.64
C ILE A 64 13.19 1.98 -4.16
N PRO A 65 14.00 1.20 -3.45
CA PRO A 65 14.70 -0.01 -3.90
C PRO A 65 13.75 -1.19 -4.12
N ASN A 66 14.10 -2.08 -5.08
CA ASN A 66 13.36 -3.32 -5.33
C ASN A 66 13.71 -4.38 -4.28
N VAL A 67 13.32 -4.13 -3.06
CA VAL A 67 13.66 -4.92 -1.87
C VAL A 67 12.38 -5.31 -1.15
N ALA A 68 12.30 -6.54 -0.67
CA ALA A 68 11.16 -7.00 0.10
C ALA A 68 11.06 -6.28 1.46
N VAL A 69 9.86 -6.28 2.01
CA VAL A 69 9.52 -5.81 3.36
C VAL A 69 8.65 -6.84 4.04
N ILE A 70 8.77 -7.00 5.34
CA ILE A 70 7.89 -7.87 6.13
C ILE A 70 6.89 -7.01 6.89
N ASP A 71 5.61 -7.31 6.72
CA ASP A 71 4.54 -6.73 7.52
C ASP A 71 4.48 -7.45 8.87
N PRO A 72 4.82 -6.78 9.99
CA PRO A 72 4.83 -7.41 11.30
C PRO A 72 3.43 -7.82 11.78
N THR A 73 2.38 -7.18 11.26
CA THR A 73 0.99 -7.49 11.62
C THR A 73 0.48 -8.76 10.97
N GLN A 74 1.11 -9.21 9.86
CA GLN A 74 0.73 -10.40 9.11
C GLN A 74 1.74 -11.53 9.23
N CYS A 75 2.97 -11.25 9.67
CA CYS A 75 4.04 -12.21 9.75
C CYS A 75 3.88 -13.17 10.93
N LEU A 76 3.76 -14.47 10.65
CA LEU A 76 3.65 -15.49 11.70
C LEU A 76 4.89 -15.54 12.59
N LYS A 77 6.10 -15.33 12.05
CA LYS A 77 7.33 -15.32 12.85
C LYS A 77 7.34 -14.19 13.86
N LEU A 78 7.01 -12.97 13.42
CA LEU A 78 7.00 -11.79 14.31
C LEU A 78 5.84 -11.83 15.32
N LYS A 79 4.71 -12.46 14.95
CA LYS A 79 3.54 -12.58 15.85
C LYS A 79 3.66 -13.72 16.87
N THR A 80 4.16 -14.88 16.45
CA THR A 80 4.07 -16.12 17.24
C THR A 80 5.40 -16.82 17.47
N GLY A 81 6.47 -16.35 16.86
CA GLY A 81 7.78 -17.01 16.91
C GLY A 81 7.92 -18.28 16.05
N LYS A 82 6.83 -18.82 15.51
CA LYS A 82 6.76 -20.19 14.94
C LYS A 82 6.93 -20.29 13.44
N CYS A 83 7.59 -19.34 12.78
CA CYS A 83 7.85 -19.40 11.34
C CYS A 83 9.27 -18.95 11.05
N GLY A 84 9.79 -19.23 9.87
CA GLY A 84 11.13 -18.84 9.43
C GLY A 84 11.34 -19.21 7.97
N VAL A 85 10.25 -19.51 7.26
CA VAL A 85 10.29 -20.00 5.87
C VAL A 85 11.04 -19.06 4.95
N CYS A 86 10.72 -17.76 4.97
CA CYS A 86 11.39 -16.77 4.12
C CYS A 86 12.90 -16.67 4.42
N GLN A 87 13.31 -16.80 5.67
CA GLN A 87 14.72 -16.81 6.05
C GLN A 87 15.43 -18.07 5.53
N LYS A 88 14.79 -19.24 5.67
CA LYS A 88 15.35 -20.52 5.20
C LYS A 88 15.58 -20.56 3.69
N PHE A 89 14.70 -19.94 2.92
CA PHE A 89 14.78 -19.90 1.45
C PHE A 89 15.47 -18.67 0.88
N CYS A 90 15.97 -17.76 1.72
CA CYS A 90 16.70 -16.58 1.26
C CYS A 90 18.17 -16.90 1.00
N GLY A 91 18.53 -17.16 -0.25
CA GLY A 91 19.92 -17.45 -0.62
C GLY A 91 20.90 -16.29 -0.35
N ALA A 92 20.40 -15.07 -0.32
CA ALA A 92 21.20 -13.87 -0.01
C ALA A 92 21.33 -13.59 1.51
N GLY A 93 20.65 -14.36 2.37
CA GLY A 93 20.69 -14.17 3.83
C GLY A 93 20.18 -12.79 4.28
N ALA A 94 19.26 -12.18 3.52
CA ALA A 94 18.83 -10.81 3.76
C ALA A 94 17.77 -10.66 4.88
N ILE A 95 17.17 -11.76 5.38
CA ILE A 95 16.09 -11.68 6.37
C ILE A 95 16.65 -11.50 7.77
N ASN A 96 16.23 -10.45 8.46
CA ASN A 96 16.61 -10.12 9.83
C ASN A 96 15.37 -9.73 10.64
N TYR A 97 14.87 -10.64 11.46
CA TYR A 97 13.70 -10.42 12.31
C TYR A 97 13.97 -9.54 13.54
N ASP A 98 15.25 -9.33 13.89
CA ASP A 98 15.67 -8.55 15.06
C ASP A 98 15.88 -7.06 14.70
N MET A 99 15.65 -6.69 13.44
CA MET A 99 15.75 -5.31 12.98
C MET A 99 14.79 -4.40 13.76
N LYS A 100 15.29 -3.24 14.17
CA LYS A 100 14.51 -2.23 14.90
C LYS A 100 14.37 -0.97 14.06
N ASP A 101 13.42 -0.14 14.46
CA ASP A 101 13.27 1.19 13.89
C ASP A 101 14.52 2.02 14.17
N GLU A 102 14.94 2.78 13.17
CA GLU A 102 16.08 3.69 13.22
C GLU A 102 15.58 5.13 13.26
N PHE A 103 16.13 5.94 14.15
CA PHE A 103 15.82 7.36 14.24
C PHE A 103 16.99 8.16 13.68
N LEU A 104 16.70 8.99 12.69
CA LEU A 104 17.66 9.83 11.99
C LEU A 104 17.30 11.30 12.22
N GLU A 105 18.31 12.11 12.52
CA GLU A 105 18.17 13.58 12.49
C GLU A 105 18.89 14.13 11.28
N ARG A 106 18.24 14.99 10.52
CA ARG A 106 18.77 15.60 9.29
C ARG A 106 18.42 17.08 9.25
N GLU A 107 19.31 17.85 8.64
CA GLU A 107 19.11 19.28 8.39
C GLU A 107 18.76 19.51 6.91
N TYR A 108 17.78 20.35 6.66
CA TYR A 108 17.31 20.68 5.31
C TYR A 108 17.06 22.19 5.19
N GLY A 109 17.39 22.76 4.03
CA GLY A 109 17.12 24.16 3.73
C GLY A 109 15.65 24.44 3.42
N ALA A 110 14.95 23.47 2.82
CA ALA A 110 13.55 23.61 2.45
C ALA A 110 12.81 22.26 2.60
N ILE A 111 11.50 22.35 2.80
CA ILE A 111 10.62 21.18 2.85
C ILE A 111 9.50 21.38 1.85
N VAL A 112 9.31 20.41 0.96
CA VAL A 112 8.18 20.36 0.01
C VAL A 112 7.13 19.43 0.58
N VAL A 113 5.92 19.93 0.78
CA VAL A 113 4.77 19.16 1.26
C VAL A 113 4.00 18.66 0.05
N ALA A 114 4.05 17.35 -0.19
CA ALA A 114 3.39 16.68 -1.31
C ALA A 114 2.73 15.39 -0.81
N THR A 115 1.73 15.55 0.07
CA THR A 115 1.11 14.46 0.84
C THR A 115 0.01 13.70 0.06
N GLY A 116 -0.23 14.06 -1.19
CA GLY A 116 -1.31 13.50 -1.99
C GLY A 116 -2.69 13.95 -1.51
N PHE A 117 -3.70 13.17 -1.82
CA PHE A 117 -5.08 13.42 -1.41
C PHE A 117 -5.64 12.20 -0.65
N ARG A 118 -6.69 12.44 0.10
CA ARG A 118 -7.48 11.38 0.73
C ARG A 118 -8.77 11.24 -0.06
N PRO A 119 -9.08 10.04 -0.58
CA PRO A 119 -10.40 9.78 -1.19
C PRO A 119 -11.51 10.08 -0.18
N ILE A 120 -12.66 10.49 -0.72
CA ILE A 120 -13.87 10.63 0.10
C ILE A 120 -14.23 9.26 0.69
N ASN A 121 -14.84 9.28 1.89
CA ASN A 121 -15.43 8.06 2.44
C ASN A 121 -16.73 7.76 1.70
N ILE A 122 -16.64 6.89 0.69
CA ILE A 122 -17.77 6.53 -0.18
C ILE A 122 -18.89 5.82 0.58
N ASP A 123 -18.59 5.16 1.71
CA ASP A 123 -19.60 4.49 2.55
C ASP A 123 -20.60 5.48 3.16
N ALA A 124 -20.27 6.77 3.19
CA ALA A 124 -21.22 7.82 3.60
C ALA A 124 -22.31 8.10 2.54
N PHE A 125 -22.18 7.55 1.33
CA PHE A 125 -23.05 7.79 0.18
C PHE A 125 -23.69 6.48 -0.29
N ASN A 126 -24.57 5.92 0.56
CA ASN A 126 -25.19 4.60 0.34
C ASN A 126 -26.04 4.53 -0.95
N GLU A 127 -26.52 5.66 -1.46
CA GLU A 127 -27.29 5.76 -2.69
C GLU A 127 -26.54 5.28 -3.93
N TYR A 128 -25.22 5.25 -3.91
CA TYR A 128 -24.40 4.73 -5.01
C TYR A 128 -24.17 3.21 -4.91
N GLY A 129 -24.53 2.58 -3.78
CA GLY A 129 -24.47 1.13 -3.59
C GLY A 129 -23.05 0.54 -3.59
N TYR A 130 -22.03 1.32 -3.20
CA TYR A 130 -20.62 0.86 -3.19
C TYR A 130 -20.42 -0.35 -2.29
N SER A 131 -20.98 -0.34 -1.09
CA SER A 131 -20.86 -1.45 -0.13
C SER A 131 -21.63 -2.70 -0.52
N ASP A 132 -22.69 -2.55 -1.33
CA ASP A 132 -23.62 -3.64 -1.67
C ASP A 132 -23.32 -4.27 -3.03
N ASN A 133 -22.69 -3.54 -3.93
CA ASN A 133 -22.43 -3.97 -5.29
C ASN A 133 -20.94 -3.92 -5.62
N LYS A 134 -20.33 -5.07 -5.83
CA LYS A 134 -18.91 -5.21 -6.15
C LYS A 134 -18.48 -4.49 -7.45
N ASP A 135 -19.41 -4.22 -8.35
CA ASP A 135 -19.13 -3.55 -9.62
C ASP A 135 -19.23 -2.02 -9.52
N VAL A 136 -19.60 -1.50 -8.35
CA VAL A 136 -19.44 -0.08 -8.03
C VAL A 136 -18.07 0.11 -7.41
N ILE A 137 -17.19 0.79 -8.11
CA ILE A 137 -15.80 0.96 -7.74
C ILE A 137 -15.38 2.43 -7.76
N THR A 138 -14.38 2.75 -7.00
CA THR A 138 -13.76 4.09 -7.00
C THR A 138 -12.85 4.28 -8.21
N SER A 139 -12.50 5.53 -8.53
CA SER A 139 -11.56 5.84 -9.61
C SER A 139 -10.17 5.25 -9.38
N LEU A 140 -9.72 5.17 -8.12
CA LEU A 140 -8.44 4.55 -7.76
C LEU A 140 -8.46 3.03 -7.94
N GLU A 141 -9.56 2.37 -7.60
CA GLU A 141 -9.75 0.94 -7.86
C GLU A 141 -9.76 0.65 -9.36
N LEU A 142 -10.45 1.49 -10.15
CA LEU A 142 -10.44 1.38 -11.61
C LEU A 142 -9.01 1.53 -12.17
N GLU A 143 -8.27 2.53 -11.70
CA GLU A 143 -6.86 2.71 -12.08
C GLU A 143 -6.03 1.44 -11.81
N ARG A 144 -6.24 0.81 -10.65
CA ARG A 144 -5.52 -0.43 -10.31
C ARG A 144 -5.95 -1.61 -11.15
N ILE A 145 -7.22 -1.75 -11.48
CA ILE A 145 -7.72 -2.78 -12.41
C ILE A 145 -7.10 -2.60 -13.81
N MET A 146 -7.02 -1.39 -14.30
CA MET A 146 -6.48 -1.11 -15.64
C MET A 146 -4.95 -1.16 -15.72
N ASN A 147 -4.26 -1.21 -14.59
CA ASN A 147 -2.80 -1.21 -14.56
C ASN A 147 -2.24 -2.62 -14.84
N ALA A 148 -1.22 -2.72 -15.71
CA ALA A 148 -0.56 -3.98 -16.04
C ALA A 148 0.07 -4.70 -14.82
N ALA A 149 0.46 -3.96 -13.77
CA ALA A 149 0.93 -4.50 -12.50
C ALA A 149 -0.18 -4.61 -11.44
N GLY A 150 -1.43 -4.36 -11.82
CA GLY A 150 -2.60 -4.43 -10.96
C GLY A 150 -3.13 -5.85 -10.74
N PRO A 151 -4.25 -5.99 -10.02
CA PRO A 151 -4.79 -7.29 -9.63
C PRO A 151 -5.23 -8.15 -10.81
N THR A 152 -5.67 -7.54 -11.90
CA THR A 152 -6.15 -8.19 -13.13
C THR A 152 -5.10 -8.22 -14.26
N LYS A 153 -3.86 -7.79 -13.99
CA LYS A 153 -2.77 -7.68 -14.97
C LYS A 153 -3.13 -6.79 -16.17
N GLY A 154 -3.93 -5.76 -15.94
CA GLY A 154 -4.40 -4.81 -16.95
C GLY A 154 -5.61 -5.26 -17.76
N HIS A 155 -6.16 -6.43 -17.49
CA HIS A 155 -7.45 -6.83 -18.07
C HIS A 155 -8.58 -6.07 -17.40
N PHE A 156 -9.34 -5.33 -18.20
CA PHE A 156 -10.48 -4.59 -17.71
C PHE A 156 -11.67 -5.52 -17.54
N GLU A 157 -11.95 -5.92 -16.33
CA GLU A 157 -13.00 -6.86 -15.96
C GLU A 157 -13.79 -6.39 -14.72
N ARG A 158 -15.02 -6.86 -14.62
CA ARG A 158 -15.88 -6.59 -13.47
C ARG A 158 -15.41 -7.36 -12.23
N PRO A 159 -15.32 -6.74 -11.04
CA PRO A 159 -14.95 -7.43 -9.81
C PRO A 159 -15.88 -8.58 -9.41
N SER A 160 -17.16 -8.53 -9.84
CA SER A 160 -18.16 -9.53 -9.45
C SER A 160 -18.00 -10.89 -10.14
N ASP A 161 -17.66 -10.90 -11.45
CA ASP A 161 -17.70 -12.11 -12.28
C ASP A 161 -16.55 -12.24 -13.27
N HIS A 162 -15.59 -11.32 -13.22
CA HIS A 162 -14.40 -11.28 -14.09
C HIS A 162 -14.71 -11.22 -15.60
N THR A 163 -15.89 -10.74 -15.96
CA THR A 163 -16.24 -10.52 -17.38
C THR A 163 -15.97 -9.06 -17.77
N GLN A 164 -15.77 -8.82 -19.07
CA GLN A 164 -15.57 -7.48 -19.59
C GLN A 164 -16.89 -6.69 -19.51
N PRO A 165 -16.89 -5.47 -18.92
CA PRO A 165 -18.07 -4.64 -18.88
C PRO A 165 -18.45 -4.13 -20.27
N LYS A 166 -19.75 -4.18 -20.60
CA LYS A 166 -20.29 -3.66 -21.87
C LYS A 166 -20.69 -2.19 -21.78
N LYS A 167 -21.02 -1.73 -20.57
CA LYS A 167 -21.42 -0.35 -20.29
C LYS A 167 -20.76 0.10 -19.00
N ILE A 168 -20.31 1.35 -18.96
CA ILE A 168 -19.65 1.96 -17.82
C ILE A 168 -20.36 3.30 -17.57
N VAL A 169 -20.62 3.58 -16.29
CA VAL A 169 -21.15 4.88 -15.85
C VAL A 169 -20.12 5.53 -14.95
N PHE A 170 -19.73 6.75 -15.24
CA PHE A 170 -18.88 7.57 -14.39
C PHE A 170 -19.73 8.56 -13.60
N VAL A 171 -19.71 8.46 -12.28
CA VAL A 171 -20.29 9.45 -11.38
C VAL A 171 -19.16 10.34 -10.87
N GLN A 172 -19.16 11.59 -11.32
CA GLN A 172 -18.10 12.55 -10.96
C GLN A 172 -18.54 13.42 -9.78
N CYS A 173 -17.57 13.99 -9.09
CA CYS A 173 -17.77 14.94 -8.01
C CYS A 173 -18.70 14.43 -6.89
N VAL A 174 -18.61 13.14 -6.56
CA VAL A 174 -19.37 12.55 -5.46
C VAL A 174 -19.09 13.30 -4.17
N GLY A 175 -20.14 13.72 -3.47
CA GLY A 175 -20.05 14.49 -2.22
C GLY A 175 -19.77 15.98 -2.40
N SER A 176 -19.55 16.47 -3.63
CA SER A 176 -19.54 17.92 -3.87
C SER A 176 -20.99 18.43 -4.04
N ARG A 177 -21.23 19.69 -3.63
CA ARG A 177 -22.55 20.33 -3.68
C ARG A 177 -23.65 19.57 -2.93
N ASP A 178 -23.25 18.77 -1.94
CA ASP A 178 -24.16 18.06 -1.09
C ASP A 178 -24.69 19.00 0.01
N THR A 179 -26.00 19.17 0.06
CA THR A 179 -26.70 20.01 1.05
C THR A 179 -26.96 19.30 2.37
N SER A 180 -26.68 18.00 2.46
CA SER A 180 -26.88 17.17 3.67
C SER A 180 -25.83 17.42 4.77
N GLY A 181 -24.82 18.25 4.49
CA GLY A 181 -23.72 18.57 5.43
C GLY A 181 -22.54 17.59 5.39
N CYS A 182 -22.58 16.54 4.58
CA CYS A 182 -21.45 15.63 4.36
C CYS A 182 -20.51 16.11 3.24
N GLY A 183 -21.00 16.94 2.33
CA GLY A 183 -20.26 17.51 1.21
C GLY A 183 -19.73 18.91 1.50
N LYS A 184 -18.71 19.31 0.78
CA LYS A 184 -18.24 20.68 0.76
C LYS A 184 -18.62 21.32 -0.57
N GLU A 185 -19.10 22.55 -0.51
CA GLU A 185 -19.22 23.38 -1.70
C GLU A 185 -17.81 23.73 -2.20
N TYR A 186 -17.56 23.50 -3.49
CA TYR A 186 -16.36 23.95 -4.19
C TYR A 186 -16.76 24.98 -5.24
#